data_6170a9d6125dfd37507b98d5005414c0
#
_entry.id   6170a9d6125dfd37507b98d5005414c0
#
_cell.length_a   1.000
_cell.length_b   1.000
_cell.length_c   1.000
_cell.angle_alpha   90.00
_cell.angle_beta   90.00
_cell.angle_gamma   90.00
#
_symmetry.space_group_name_H-M   'P 1'
#
loop_
_entity.id
_entity.type
_entity.pdbx_description
1 polymer ?
#
loop_
_entity_poly.entity_id
_entity_poly.type
_entity_poly.pdbx_seq_one_letter_code
_entity_poly.pdbx_strand_id
1 'polypeptide(L)'
;MTSTAPKAARGVPLLRAVVGTWPRRVALAVVLGTVVGTTAAGGLARHDAAGAGPARAAAGVPVATGPFDLTVRSWSVTDAVQVSALEDSGADAWLVVVVGALDTDRESRRLDRTAVTLPDELPGGLALAGDAEPDRPDPTLLVRDASSYPVLSPGLADDVALLWPVSVPGESGAVSTPDEPLTVTVPTFRYRDMTVGGGRRWAETGAVTLVDVPAGAVPPEIVDPPETEDGW
;
A
#
# COMPACT_ATOMS: atom_id res chain seq x y z
N MET A 1 -27.16 -61.87 -37.48
CA MET A 1 -26.34 -60.78 -38.03
C MET A 1 -27.21 -59.59 -38.28
N THR A 2 -27.36 -58.73 -37.35
CA THR A 2 -28.16 -57.50 -37.41
C THR A 2 -27.23 -56.27 -37.22
N SER A 3 -27.03 -55.59 -38.35
CA SER A 3 -26.20 -54.34 -38.39
C SER A 3 -27.08 -53.21 -37.97
N THR A 4 -26.63 -52.52 -36.88
CA THR A 4 -27.25 -51.30 -36.37
C THR A 4 -26.43 -50.11 -36.85
N ALA A 5 -27.00 -49.30 -37.72
CA ALA A 5 -26.39 -48.07 -38.21
C ALA A 5 -26.42 -46.96 -37.15
N PRO A 6 -25.41 -46.09 -37.06
CA PRO A 6 -25.38 -45.00 -36.09
C PRO A 6 -26.27 -43.84 -36.53
N LYS A 7 -27.09 -43.37 -35.57
CA LYS A 7 -28.00 -42.25 -35.68
C LYS A 7 -27.21 -40.93 -35.70
N ALA A 8 -27.26 -40.24 -36.83
CA ALA A 8 -26.61 -38.94 -37.00
C ALA A 8 -27.14 -37.90 -36.01
N ALA A 9 -26.21 -37.22 -35.35
CA ALA A 9 -26.47 -36.15 -34.41
C ALA A 9 -27.07 -34.92 -35.12
N ARG A 10 -28.31 -34.57 -34.72
CA ARG A 10 -28.98 -33.32 -35.11
C ARG A 10 -28.43 -32.19 -34.21
N GLY A 11 -27.34 -31.66 -34.60
CA GLY A 11 -26.87 -30.39 -34.05
C GLY A 11 -27.08 -29.29 -35.07
N VAL A 12 -27.82 -28.27 -34.68
CA VAL A 12 -27.90 -26.89 -35.18
C VAL A 12 -29.32 -26.42 -35.62
N PRO A 13 -30.24 -26.26 -34.68
CA PRO A 13 -31.33 -25.30 -34.93
C PRO A 13 -31.21 -23.99 -34.13
N LEU A 14 -30.35 -23.89 -33.06
CA LEU A 14 -30.30 -22.72 -32.19
C LEU A 14 -29.70 -21.48 -32.85
N LEU A 15 -28.69 -21.61 -33.70
CA LEU A 15 -28.07 -20.50 -34.42
C LEU A 15 -28.99 -19.82 -35.43
N ARG A 16 -29.94 -20.56 -36.06
CA ARG A 16 -30.91 -19.99 -37.02
C ARG A 16 -32.00 -19.15 -36.36
N ALA A 17 -32.36 -19.45 -35.12
CA ALA A 17 -33.39 -18.71 -34.38
C ALA A 17 -32.94 -17.33 -33.91
N VAL A 18 -31.64 -17.15 -33.68
CA VAL A 18 -31.08 -15.87 -33.20
C VAL A 18 -30.91 -14.83 -34.32
N VAL A 19 -30.74 -15.28 -35.58
CA VAL A 19 -30.44 -14.40 -36.72
C VAL A 19 -31.68 -14.18 -37.63
N GLY A 20 -32.84 -14.73 -37.25
CA GLY A 20 -34.01 -14.84 -38.14
C GLY A 20 -34.81 -13.55 -38.41
N THR A 21 -34.66 -12.49 -37.60
CA THR A 21 -35.41 -11.24 -37.76
C THR A 21 -34.49 -10.05 -37.93
N TRP A 22 -34.85 -9.13 -38.84
CA TRP A 22 -34.05 -7.93 -39.14
C TRP A 22 -33.67 -7.13 -37.88
N PRO A 23 -34.56 -6.84 -36.91
CA PRO A 23 -34.18 -6.12 -35.69
C PRO A 23 -33.15 -6.85 -34.82
N ARG A 24 -33.16 -8.19 -34.80
CA ARG A 24 -32.13 -8.96 -34.05
C ARG A 24 -30.77 -8.93 -34.73
N ARG A 25 -30.71 -8.83 -36.06
CA ARG A 25 -29.45 -8.67 -36.81
C ARG A 25 -28.85 -7.29 -36.55
N VAL A 26 -29.67 -6.24 -36.48
CA VAL A 26 -29.24 -4.90 -36.17
C VAL A 26 -28.73 -4.84 -34.72
N ALA A 27 -29.43 -5.41 -33.74
CA ALA A 27 -28.99 -5.46 -32.35
C ALA A 27 -27.66 -6.22 -32.20
N LEU A 28 -27.50 -7.35 -32.87
CA LEU A 28 -26.26 -8.12 -32.85
C LEU A 28 -25.10 -7.36 -33.50
N ALA A 29 -25.35 -6.63 -34.60
CA ALA A 29 -24.34 -5.80 -35.26
C ALA A 29 -23.92 -4.61 -34.38
N VAL A 30 -24.85 -3.99 -33.64
CA VAL A 30 -24.55 -2.91 -32.69
C VAL A 30 -23.72 -3.45 -31.53
N VAL A 31 -24.08 -4.56 -30.94
CA VAL A 31 -23.33 -5.19 -29.85
C VAL A 31 -21.90 -5.58 -30.30
N LEU A 32 -21.79 -6.24 -31.47
CA LEU A 32 -20.48 -6.58 -32.04
C LEU A 32 -19.65 -5.32 -32.37
N GLY A 33 -20.29 -4.31 -32.96
CA GLY A 33 -19.64 -3.03 -33.27
C GLY A 33 -19.16 -2.32 -32.02
N THR A 34 -19.93 -2.35 -30.94
CA THR A 34 -19.53 -1.77 -29.64
C THR A 34 -18.37 -2.54 -29.03
N VAL A 35 -18.41 -3.87 -29.04
CA VAL A 35 -17.32 -4.72 -28.52
C VAL A 35 -16.03 -4.53 -29.32
N VAL A 36 -16.13 -4.55 -30.66
CA VAL A 36 -14.97 -4.30 -31.55
C VAL A 36 -14.47 -2.87 -31.42
N GLY A 37 -15.36 -1.88 -31.32
CA GLY A 37 -14.99 -0.48 -31.12
C GLY A 37 -14.30 -0.24 -29.78
N THR A 38 -14.78 -0.85 -28.69
CA THR A 38 -14.15 -0.74 -27.37
C THR A 38 -12.83 -1.47 -27.30
N THR A 39 -12.68 -2.62 -27.97
CA THR A 39 -11.37 -3.32 -28.08
C THR A 39 -10.37 -2.53 -28.92
N ALA A 40 -10.80 -1.98 -30.05
CA ALA A 40 -9.94 -1.18 -30.92
C ALA A 40 -9.53 0.17 -30.28
N ALA A 41 -10.40 0.73 -29.42
CA ALA A 41 -10.11 1.92 -28.63
C ALA A 41 -9.32 1.65 -27.33
N GLY A 42 -8.85 0.40 -27.13
CA GLY A 42 -8.13 0.00 -25.93
C GLY A 42 -9.00 -0.13 -24.67
N GLY A 43 -10.33 -0.02 -24.81
CA GLY A 43 -11.26 -0.08 -23.68
C GLY A 43 -11.36 -1.47 -23.01
N LEU A 44 -10.88 -2.52 -23.67
CA LEU A 44 -10.69 -3.88 -23.12
C LEU A 44 -9.22 -4.28 -23.04
N ALA A 45 -8.30 -3.39 -23.38
CA ALA A 45 -6.92 -3.60 -23.02
C ALA A 45 -6.90 -3.68 -21.48
N ARG A 46 -6.82 -4.91 -20.96
CA ARG A 46 -6.23 -5.09 -19.64
C ARG A 46 -4.93 -4.34 -19.72
N HIS A 47 -4.78 -3.30 -18.93
CA HIS A 47 -3.47 -2.87 -18.57
C HIS A 47 -2.82 -4.11 -17.98
N ASP A 48 -2.02 -4.79 -18.79
CA ASP A 48 -1.08 -5.79 -18.33
C ASP A 48 0.02 -5.07 -17.53
N ALA A 49 -0.38 -4.44 -16.43
CA ALA A 49 0.51 -4.24 -15.30
C ALA A 49 0.99 -5.58 -14.74
N ALA A 50 0.40 -6.69 -15.18
CA ALA A 50 0.76 -8.06 -14.78
C ALA A 50 2.09 -8.57 -15.37
N GLY A 51 2.77 -7.79 -16.22
CA GLY A 51 4.07 -8.18 -16.78
C GLY A 51 5.22 -7.26 -16.38
N ALA A 52 4.94 -6.04 -15.93
CA ALA A 52 5.94 -5.20 -15.27
C ALA A 52 5.86 -5.50 -13.78
N GLY A 53 6.93 -6.01 -13.19
CA GLY A 53 7.05 -6.14 -11.74
C GLY A 53 6.72 -4.80 -11.04
N PRO A 54 6.61 -4.78 -9.71
CA PRO A 54 6.32 -3.56 -8.97
C PRO A 54 7.30 -2.44 -9.37
N ALA A 55 6.80 -1.21 -9.46
CA ALA A 55 7.65 -0.04 -9.70
C ALA A 55 8.72 0.05 -8.59
N ARG A 56 9.89 0.59 -8.90
CA ARG A 56 10.94 0.85 -7.91
C ARG A 56 11.25 2.33 -7.87
N ALA A 57 11.45 2.85 -6.66
CA ALA A 57 11.93 4.20 -6.41
C ALA A 57 13.14 4.16 -5.46
N ALA A 58 14.01 5.14 -5.57
CA ALA A 58 15.09 5.31 -4.61
C ALA A 58 14.55 6.03 -3.35
N ALA A 59 15.20 5.81 -2.21
CA ALA A 59 14.96 6.62 -1.01
C ALA A 59 15.17 8.12 -1.32
N GLY A 60 14.36 8.97 -0.68
CA GLY A 60 14.38 10.41 -0.92
C GLY A 60 13.63 10.87 -2.18
N VAL A 61 13.11 9.95 -2.99
CA VAL A 61 12.28 10.30 -4.16
C VAL A 61 10.80 10.22 -3.78
N PRO A 62 10.00 11.27 -4.04
CA PRO A 62 8.57 11.26 -3.75
C PRO A 62 7.82 10.19 -4.58
N VAL A 63 6.95 9.44 -3.91
CA VAL A 63 6.04 8.47 -4.49
C VAL A 63 4.61 8.99 -4.32
N ALA A 64 3.93 9.24 -5.43
CA ALA A 64 2.53 9.65 -5.41
C ALA A 64 1.64 8.47 -5.04
N THR A 65 1.05 8.50 -3.85
CA THR A 65 0.18 7.41 -3.36
C THR A 65 -1.30 7.67 -3.66
N GLY A 66 -1.65 8.89 -3.98
CA GLY A 66 -3.01 9.38 -4.19
C GLY A 66 -3.35 10.48 -3.20
N PRO A 67 -3.66 10.22 -1.91
CA PRO A 67 -3.90 11.27 -0.94
C PRO A 67 -2.62 11.97 -0.47
N PHE A 68 -1.48 11.30 -0.60
CA PHE A 68 -0.19 11.80 -0.16
C PHE A 68 0.89 11.63 -1.23
N ASP A 69 1.85 12.55 -1.25
CA ASP A 69 3.17 12.28 -1.82
C ASP A 69 4.10 11.87 -0.67
N LEU A 70 4.52 10.59 -0.68
CA LEU A 70 5.37 10.01 0.36
C LEU A 70 6.82 9.95 -0.10
N THR A 71 7.72 10.41 0.74
CA THR A 71 9.17 10.33 0.53
C THR A 71 9.78 9.48 1.64
N VAL A 72 10.04 8.21 1.38
CA VAL A 72 10.72 7.34 2.36
C VAL A 72 12.19 7.74 2.45
N ARG A 73 12.70 8.06 3.65
CA ARG A 73 14.04 8.66 3.83
C ARG A 73 15.06 7.68 4.36
N SER A 74 14.77 7.09 5.52
CA SER A 74 15.69 6.21 6.24
C SER A 74 14.94 5.24 7.13
N TRP A 75 15.63 4.21 7.58
CA TRP A 75 15.16 3.34 8.62
C TRP A 75 16.22 3.12 9.70
N SER A 76 15.79 2.76 10.90
CA SER A 76 16.66 2.50 12.03
C SER A 76 16.01 1.55 13.03
N VAL A 77 16.82 1.00 13.95
CA VAL A 77 16.35 0.21 15.10
C VAL A 77 16.85 0.87 16.37
N THR A 78 15.97 1.04 17.35
CA THR A 78 16.30 1.72 18.61
C THR A 78 15.37 1.28 19.74
N ASP A 79 15.90 1.24 20.95
CA ASP A 79 15.16 1.09 22.21
C ASP A 79 14.94 2.44 22.92
N ALA A 80 15.50 3.51 22.35
CA ALA A 80 15.53 4.83 23.00
C ALA A 80 14.21 5.62 22.88
N VAL A 81 13.32 5.24 21.95
CA VAL A 81 12.02 5.94 21.82
C VAL A 81 11.13 5.57 23.00
N GLN A 82 10.83 6.56 23.84
CA GLN A 82 10.00 6.38 25.02
C GLN A 82 8.50 6.39 24.67
N VAL A 83 8.03 5.29 24.11
CA VAL A 83 6.59 5.05 23.89
C VAL A 83 6.19 3.92 24.81
N SER A 84 5.21 4.16 25.69
CA SER A 84 4.73 3.20 26.67
C SER A 84 4.27 1.85 26.10
N ALA A 85 3.94 1.83 24.81
CA ALA A 85 3.50 0.61 24.12
C ALA A 85 4.62 -0.44 23.89
N LEU A 86 5.92 -0.10 24.04
CA LEU A 86 7.00 -1.06 23.85
C LEU A 86 7.00 -2.15 24.94
N GLU A 87 6.87 -1.73 26.18
CA GLU A 87 6.88 -2.66 27.34
C GLU A 87 5.72 -3.66 27.28
N ASP A 88 4.56 -3.22 26.78
CA ASP A 88 3.36 -4.07 26.65
C ASP A 88 3.45 -5.05 25.48
N SER A 89 4.27 -4.76 24.45
CA SER A 89 4.39 -5.58 23.24
C SER A 89 5.32 -6.80 23.41
N GLY A 90 6.13 -6.83 24.47
CA GLY A 90 7.19 -7.85 24.64
C GLY A 90 8.30 -7.75 23.61
N ALA A 91 8.50 -6.57 23.02
CA ALA A 91 9.51 -6.29 22.02
C ALA A 91 10.82 -5.81 22.69
N ASP A 92 11.93 -6.00 21.99
CA ASP A 92 13.25 -5.53 22.44
C ASP A 92 13.54 -4.10 21.97
N ALA A 93 12.95 -3.71 20.83
CA ALA A 93 13.24 -2.42 20.19
C ALA A 93 12.11 -1.98 19.25
N TRP A 94 12.23 -0.77 18.75
CA TRP A 94 11.43 -0.21 17.66
C TRP A 94 12.20 -0.25 16.34
N LEU A 95 11.59 -0.80 15.28
CA LEU A 95 11.95 -0.49 13.91
C LEU A 95 11.26 0.81 13.52
N VAL A 96 12.03 1.81 13.15
CA VAL A 96 11.56 3.15 12.79
C VAL A 96 11.79 3.39 11.32
N VAL A 97 10.75 3.75 10.57
CA VAL A 97 10.86 4.22 9.18
C VAL A 97 10.44 5.68 9.13
N VAL A 98 11.35 6.55 8.69
CA VAL A 98 11.08 7.98 8.55
C VAL A 98 10.57 8.27 7.14
N VAL A 99 9.40 8.89 7.06
CA VAL A 99 8.76 9.30 5.81
C VAL A 99 8.46 10.80 5.83
N GLY A 100 8.83 11.51 4.77
CA GLY A 100 8.25 12.83 4.48
C GLY A 100 6.89 12.62 3.85
N ALA A 101 5.85 13.22 4.40
CA ALA A 101 4.49 13.12 3.91
C ALA A 101 3.95 14.51 3.55
N LEU A 102 3.53 14.69 2.30
CA LEU A 102 2.84 15.88 1.82
C LEU A 102 1.38 15.51 1.52
N ASP A 103 0.45 16.07 2.28
CA ASP A 103 -0.98 15.88 2.00
C ASP A 103 -1.35 16.67 0.73
N THR A 104 -1.76 15.95 -0.32
CA THR A 104 -2.15 16.51 -1.62
C THR A 104 -3.66 16.71 -1.74
N ASP A 105 -4.43 16.30 -0.74
CA ASP A 105 -5.88 16.52 -0.69
C ASP A 105 -6.22 17.94 -0.20
N ARG A 106 -7.50 18.25 -0.11
CA ARG A 106 -8.02 19.54 0.36
C ARG A 106 -8.38 19.55 1.84
N GLU A 107 -8.45 18.40 2.45
CA GLU A 107 -8.84 18.18 3.84
C GLU A 107 -7.71 17.56 4.62
N SER A 108 -7.48 18.03 5.84
CA SER A 108 -6.47 17.45 6.74
C SER A 108 -6.79 15.99 7.01
N ARG A 109 -5.75 15.14 6.95
CA ARG A 109 -5.87 13.69 7.09
C ARG A 109 -4.80 13.12 8.01
N ARG A 110 -5.14 11.99 8.60
CA ARG A 110 -4.11 11.13 9.19
C ARG A 110 -3.44 10.35 8.08
N LEU A 111 -2.15 10.14 8.23
CA LEU A 111 -1.44 9.18 7.38
C LEU A 111 -2.07 7.81 7.60
N ASP A 112 -2.49 7.17 6.51
CA ASP A 112 -3.07 5.83 6.58
C ASP A 112 -2.03 4.86 7.13
N ARG A 113 -2.44 3.98 8.04
CA ARG A 113 -1.55 2.97 8.62
C ARG A 113 -1.00 2.01 7.57
N THR A 114 -1.72 1.82 6.47
CA THR A 114 -1.26 0.99 5.34
C THR A 114 -0.40 1.74 4.32
N ALA A 115 -0.03 2.99 4.59
CA ALA A 115 0.75 3.81 3.63
C ALA A 115 2.15 3.25 3.34
N VAL A 116 2.71 2.47 4.27
CA VAL A 116 3.98 1.76 4.11
C VAL A 116 3.83 0.37 4.71
N THR A 117 4.28 -0.64 3.98
CA THR A 117 4.27 -2.04 4.43
C THR A 117 5.70 -2.57 4.49
N LEU A 118 6.06 -3.21 5.57
CA LEU A 118 7.33 -3.88 5.74
C LEU A 118 7.38 -5.20 4.92
N PRO A 119 8.56 -5.68 4.53
CA PRO A 119 8.70 -7.00 3.93
C PRO A 119 8.49 -8.11 4.97
N ASP A 120 8.19 -9.33 4.51
CA ASP A 120 8.04 -10.50 5.37
C ASP A 120 9.35 -10.87 6.10
N GLU A 121 10.50 -10.62 5.45
CA GLU A 121 11.83 -10.84 6.02
C GLU A 121 12.50 -9.49 6.27
N LEU A 122 12.83 -9.22 7.53
CA LEU A 122 13.51 -7.99 7.94
C LEU A 122 15.03 -8.17 7.92
N PRO A 123 15.81 -7.10 7.63
CA PRO A 123 17.25 -7.11 7.66
C PRO A 123 17.81 -7.53 9.04
N GLY A 124 19.00 -8.15 9.05
CA GLY A 124 19.68 -8.51 10.27
C GLY A 124 18.99 -9.59 11.12
N GLY A 125 18.01 -10.32 10.58
CA GLY A 125 17.24 -11.33 11.30
C GLY A 125 16.25 -10.76 12.32
N LEU A 126 15.91 -9.48 12.21
CA LEU A 126 14.84 -8.88 13.01
C LEU A 126 13.50 -9.57 12.73
N ALA A 127 12.64 -9.62 13.73
CA ALA A 127 11.28 -10.13 13.59
C ALA A 127 10.28 -9.17 14.23
N LEU A 128 9.09 -9.04 13.66
CA LEU A 128 8.00 -8.31 14.30
C LEU A 128 7.64 -8.98 15.62
N ALA A 129 7.41 -8.20 16.66
CA ALA A 129 7.09 -8.70 17.99
C ALA A 129 5.59 -8.63 18.27
N GLY A 130 5.11 -9.54 19.11
CA GLY A 130 3.69 -9.59 19.52
C GLY A 130 2.74 -9.80 18.34
N ASP A 131 1.67 -9.03 18.32
CA ASP A 131 0.64 -9.03 17.27
C ASP A 131 0.89 -7.94 16.20
N ALA A 132 2.14 -7.47 16.06
CA ALA A 132 2.47 -6.44 15.08
C ALA A 132 2.28 -6.93 13.64
N GLU A 133 1.59 -6.13 12.84
CA GLU A 133 1.35 -6.43 11.43
C GLU A 133 2.28 -5.58 10.55
N PRO A 134 2.85 -6.14 9.45
CA PRO A 134 3.82 -5.41 8.62
C PRO A 134 3.25 -4.17 7.95
N ASP A 135 1.94 -4.11 7.74
CA ASP A 135 1.22 -3.00 7.12
C ASP A 135 0.64 -1.99 8.14
N ARG A 136 0.88 -2.21 9.45
CA ARG A 136 0.32 -1.40 10.54
C ARG A 136 1.36 -0.91 11.52
N PRO A 137 2.04 0.21 11.21
CA PRO A 137 2.87 0.87 12.20
C PRO A 137 2.00 1.37 13.37
N ASP A 138 2.43 1.10 14.59
CA ASP A 138 1.76 1.55 15.81
C ASP A 138 2.77 1.72 16.96
N PRO A 139 3.05 2.96 17.39
CA PRO A 139 2.45 4.22 16.96
C PRO A 139 3.05 4.82 15.68
N THR A 140 2.43 5.91 15.22
CA THR A 140 3.00 6.85 14.27
C THR A 140 3.28 8.17 14.98
N LEU A 141 4.48 8.74 14.82
CA LEU A 141 4.90 9.97 15.51
C LEU A 141 5.21 11.07 14.49
N LEU A 142 4.82 12.30 14.80
CA LEU A 142 5.30 13.46 14.07
C LEU A 142 6.73 13.76 14.55
N VAL A 143 7.71 13.78 13.63
CA VAL A 143 9.13 13.87 14.02
C VAL A 143 9.41 15.14 14.82
N ARG A 144 8.89 16.29 14.42
CA ARG A 144 9.23 17.60 15.03
C ARG A 144 8.86 17.76 16.52
N ASP A 145 7.90 17.00 17.04
CA ASP A 145 7.38 17.17 18.41
C ASP A 145 6.95 15.84 19.08
N ALA A 146 7.25 14.72 18.44
CA ALA A 146 6.89 13.36 18.87
C ALA A 146 5.39 13.13 19.16
N SER A 147 4.51 14.02 18.66
CA SER A 147 3.07 13.83 18.84
C SER A 147 2.57 12.59 18.11
N SER A 148 1.74 11.79 18.81
CA SER A 148 1.21 10.53 18.28
C SER A 148 0.04 10.74 17.34
N TYR A 149 -0.05 9.89 16.30
CA TYR A 149 -1.16 9.87 15.34
C TYR A 149 -1.43 11.22 14.67
N PRO A 150 -0.42 11.84 14.07
CA PRO A 150 -0.54 13.20 13.55
C PRO A 150 -1.61 13.34 12.47
N VAL A 151 -2.29 14.48 12.50
CA VAL A 151 -3.16 14.94 11.41
C VAL A 151 -2.36 15.87 10.52
N LEU A 152 -2.14 15.46 9.28
CA LEU A 152 -1.39 16.25 8.30
C LEU A 152 -2.29 17.32 7.67
N SER A 153 -1.73 18.50 7.45
CA SER A 153 -2.46 19.61 6.84
C SER A 153 -2.21 19.68 5.34
N PRO A 154 -3.24 19.99 4.53
CA PRO A 154 -3.11 20.11 3.10
C PRO A 154 -1.99 21.05 2.65
N GLY A 155 -1.16 20.58 1.73
CA GLY A 155 -0.07 21.37 1.15
C GLY A 155 1.13 21.62 2.07
N LEU A 156 1.14 21.06 3.29
CA LEU A 156 2.29 21.10 4.18
C LEU A 156 2.97 19.74 4.20
N ALA A 157 4.29 19.76 4.08
CA ALA A 157 5.10 18.57 4.21
C ALA A 157 5.55 18.44 5.66
N ASP A 158 5.34 17.28 6.25
CA ASP A 158 5.80 16.93 7.58
C ASP A 158 6.58 15.61 7.54
N ASP A 159 7.54 15.46 8.45
CA ASP A 159 8.23 14.20 8.65
C ASP A 159 7.52 13.38 9.72
N VAL A 160 7.21 12.13 9.37
CA VAL A 160 6.51 11.17 10.23
C VAL A 160 7.38 9.96 10.45
N ALA A 161 7.53 9.54 11.67
CA ALA A 161 8.15 8.26 12.04
C ALA A 161 7.05 7.20 12.18
N LEU A 162 7.20 6.12 11.43
CA LEU A 162 6.37 4.92 11.49
C LEU A 162 7.12 3.89 12.33
N LEU A 163 6.49 3.37 13.38
CA LEU A 163 7.13 2.48 14.33
C LEU A 163 6.48 1.10 14.32
N TRP A 164 7.33 0.07 14.37
CA TRP A 164 6.93 -1.31 14.59
C TRP A 164 7.73 -1.92 15.73
N PRO A 165 7.10 -2.60 16.68
CA PRO A 165 7.82 -3.32 17.72
C PRO A 165 8.52 -4.54 17.09
N VAL A 166 9.81 -4.73 17.42
CA VAL A 166 10.63 -5.84 16.88
C VAL A 166 11.39 -6.54 17.97
N SER A 167 11.64 -7.83 17.74
CA SER A 167 12.59 -8.64 18.49
C SER A 167 13.94 -8.62 17.78
N VAL A 168 15.00 -8.43 18.55
CA VAL A 168 16.38 -8.35 18.07
C VAL A 168 17.06 -9.71 18.30
N PRO A 169 17.67 -10.35 17.29
CA PRO A 169 18.33 -11.64 17.48
C PRO A 169 19.60 -11.48 18.32
N GLY A 170 19.83 -12.42 19.26
CA GLY A 170 21.04 -12.52 20.04
C GLY A 170 20.87 -12.21 21.54
N GLU A 171 21.81 -12.73 22.36
CA GLU A 171 21.75 -12.60 23.82
C GLU A 171 22.35 -11.28 24.36
N SER A 172 22.96 -10.46 23.52
CA SER A 172 23.78 -9.32 24.01
C SER A 172 23.05 -7.99 24.18
N GLY A 173 21.77 -7.91 23.90
CA GLY A 173 20.93 -6.73 24.22
C GLY A 173 21.34 -5.40 23.58
N ALA A 174 22.39 -5.37 22.77
CA ALA A 174 22.82 -4.15 22.09
C ALA A 174 21.95 -3.97 20.82
N VAL A 175 21.04 -3.01 20.88
CA VAL A 175 20.22 -2.61 19.73
C VAL A 175 21.06 -1.84 18.74
N SER A 176 21.18 -2.31 17.52
CA SER A 176 21.87 -1.60 16.43
C SER A 176 21.12 -1.79 15.13
N THR A 177 21.09 -0.74 14.32
CA THR A 177 20.52 -0.80 12.98
C THR A 177 21.46 -1.62 12.07
N PRO A 178 21.00 -2.68 11.41
CA PRO A 178 21.77 -3.37 10.37
C PRO A 178 22.15 -2.43 9.22
N ASP A 179 23.33 -2.62 8.64
CA ASP A 179 23.79 -1.82 7.49
C ASP A 179 23.06 -2.17 6.18
N GLU A 180 22.28 -3.25 6.16
CA GLU A 180 21.51 -3.70 5.01
C GLU A 180 20.35 -2.74 4.72
N PRO A 181 20.03 -2.47 3.43
CA PRO A 181 18.86 -1.66 3.11
C PRO A 181 17.56 -2.43 3.43
N LEU A 182 16.57 -1.70 3.91
CA LEU A 182 15.22 -2.21 4.11
C LEU A 182 14.38 -1.92 2.85
N THR A 183 13.83 -2.95 2.20
CA THR A 183 12.90 -2.75 1.09
C THR A 183 11.47 -2.63 1.62
N VAL A 184 10.88 -1.46 1.52
CA VAL A 184 9.47 -1.25 1.91
C VAL A 184 8.56 -1.17 0.69
N THR A 185 7.30 -1.49 0.90
CA THR A 185 6.23 -1.40 -0.11
C THR A 185 5.36 -0.19 0.16
N VAL A 186 5.18 0.66 -0.85
CA VAL A 186 4.31 1.85 -0.81
C VAL A 186 3.12 1.60 -1.73
N PRO A 187 1.89 1.41 -1.22
CA PRO A 187 0.70 1.17 -2.01
C PRO A 187 0.20 2.46 -2.67
N THR A 188 -0.53 2.31 -3.77
CA THR A 188 -1.17 3.42 -4.48
C THR A 188 -2.68 3.35 -4.29
N PHE A 189 -3.29 4.50 -4.02
CA PHE A 189 -4.72 4.64 -3.82
C PHE A 189 -5.36 5.43 -4.95
N ARG A 190 -6.65 5.17 -5.18
CA ARG A 190 -7.49 5.95 -6.10
C ARG A 190 -8.76 6.38 -5.40
N TYR A 191 -9.18 7.61 -5.66
CA TYR A 191 -10.46 8.11 -5.17
C TYR A 191 -11.61 7.47 -5.97
N ARG A 192 -12.50 6.75 -5.28
CA ARG A 192 -13.60 6.00 -5.89
C ARG A 192 -14.93 6.36 -5.26
N ASP A 193 -15.99 6.36 -6.08
CA ASP A 193 -17.36 6.42 -5.59
C ASP A 193 -17.71 5.12 -4.87
N MET A 194 -18.37 5.24 -3.73
CA MET A 194 -18.85 4.07 -2.96
C MET A 194 -20.18 3.60 -3.56
N THR A 195 -20.26 2.29 -3.82
CA THR A 195 -21.47 1.65 -4.38
C THR A 195 -22.61 1.58 -3.35
N VAL A 196 -22.27 1.59 -2.06
CA VAL A 196 -23.23 1.49 -0.95
C VAL A 196 -23.01 2.67 0.00
N GLY A 197 -24.09 3.34 0.37
CA GLY A 197 -24.07 4.46 1.32
C GLY A 197 -23.79 5.83 0.71
N GLY A 198 -23.42 5.90 -0.56
CA GLY A 198 -23.03 7.15 -1.24
C GLY A 198 -21.71 7.71 -0.70
N GLY A 199 -21.12 8.64 -1.44
CA GLY A 199 -19.85 9.25 -1.06
C GLY A 199 -18.67 8.68 -1.83
N ARG A 200 -17.48 9.20 -1.53
CA ARG A 200 -16.22 8.86 -2.20
C ARG A 200 -15.16 8.56 -1.14
N ARG A 201 -14.28 7.62 -1.44
CA ARG A 201 -13.16 7.29 -0.56
C ARG A 201 -11.92 6.91 -1.36
N TRP A 202 -10.77 7.02 -0.73
CA TRP A 202 -9.54 6.42 -1.20
C TRP A 202 -9.60 4.90 -1.04
N ALA A 203 -9.25 4.18 -2.07
CA ALA A 203 -9.19 2.71 -2.07
C ALA A 203 -7.93 2.28 -2.81
N GLU A 204 -7.28 1.26 -2.31
CA GLU A 204 -6.11 0.68 -2.93
C GLU A 204 -6.37 0.27 -4.38
N THR A 205 -5.37 0.47 -5.22
CA THR A 205 -5.43 0.08 -6.63
C THR A 205 -4.86 -1.31 -6.88
N GLY A 206 -4.12 -1.86 -5.92
CA GLY A 206 -3.28 -3.04 -6.07
C GLY A 206 -1.92 -2.76 -6.74
N ALA A 207 -1.68 -1.51 -7.18
CA ALA A 207 -0.36 -1.10 -7.64
C ALA A 207 0.50 -0.70 -6.44
N VAL A 208 1.76 -1.10 -6.45
CA VAL A 208 2.72 -0.82 -5.39
C VAL A 208 4.04 -0.33 -5.97
N THR A 209 4.76 0.46 -5.17
CA THR A 209 6.15 0.88 -5.45
C THR A 209 7.05 0.33 -4.35
N LEU A 210 8.12 -0.36 -4.73
CA LEU A 210 9.16 -0.80 -3.82
C LEU A 210 10.18 0.32 -3.64
N VAL A 211 10.59 0.57 -2.40
CA VAL A 211 11.60 1.57 -2.07
C VAL A 211 12.68 0.89 -1.23
N ASP A 212 13.93 0.93 -1.74
CA ASP A 212 15.09 0.46 -1.00
C ASP A 212 15.60 1.60 -0.11
N VAL A 213 15.42 1.45 1.21
CA VAL A 213 15.63 2.47 2.22
C VAL A 213 16.96 2.24 2.91
N PRO A 214 17.89 3.21 2.92
CA PRO A 214 19.16 3.06 3.63
C PRO A 214 18.95 3.11 5.14
N ALA A 215 19.84 2.45 5.87
CA ALA A 215 19.98 2.67 7.31
C ALA A 215 20.32 4.14 7.59
N GLY A 216 19.78 4.69 8.68
CA GLY A 216 19.99 6.08 9.08
C GLY A 216 19.96 6.25 10.60
N ALA A 217 20.23 7.47 11.04
CA ALA A 217 20.09 7.81 12.44
C ALA A 217 18.61 7.94 12.82
N VAL A 218 18.30 7.61 14.07
CA VAL A 218 17.00 7.92 14.68
C VAL A 218 16.89 9.43 14.82
N PRO A 219 15.78 10.06 14.42
CA PRO A 219 15.58 11.48 14.67
C PRO A 219 15.64 11.78 16.16
N PRO A 220 16.50 12.74 16.60
CA PRO A 220 16.65 13.03 18.02
C PRO A 220 15.36 13.53 18.67
N GLU A 221 14.49 14.17 17.92
CA GLU A 221 13.25 14.74 18.41
C GLU A 221 12.25 13.67 18.90
N ILE A 222 12.33 12.43 18.39
CA ILE A 222 11.46 11.34 18.86
C ILE A 222 12.10 10.54 20.01
N VAL A 223 13.41 10.70 20.23
CA VAL A 223 14.14 10.08 21.35
C VAL A 223 14.11 10.97 22.59
N ASP A 224 14.33 12.26 22.40
CA ASP A 224 14.33 13.29 23.43
C ASP A 224 13.43 14.46 22.94
N PRO A 225 12.10 14.27 23.01
CA PRO A 225 11.18 15.28 22.54
C PRO A 225 11.36 16.58 23.32
N PRO A 226 11.26 17.74 22.66
CA PRO A 226 11.36 19.02 23.33
C PRO A 226 10.34 19.08 24.47
N GLU A 227 10.82 19.45 25.67
CA GLU A 227 9.90 19.67 26.78
C GLU A 227 8.89 20.73 26.35
N THR A 228 7.63 20.32 26.23
CA THR A 228 6.55 21.29 26.09
C THR A 228 6.54 22.07 27.39
N GLU A 229 7.01 23.33 27.36
CA GLU A 229 6.78 24.26 28.45
C GLU A 229 5.25 24.35 28.62
N ASP A 230 4.72 23.54 29.53
CA ASP A 230 3.36 23.65 30.02
C ASP A 230 3.24 24.99 30.80
N GLY A 231 3.27 26.07 30.01
CA GLY A 231 2.96 27.42 30.50
C GLY A 231 1.42 27.53 30.61
N TRP A 232 0.92 27.16 31.76
CA TRP A 232 -0.43 27.54 32.23
C TRP A 232 -0.37 28.77 33.10
#